data_f33502b6fb3d834035642ee0bedaf41b
#
_entry.id   f33502b6fb3d834035642ee0bedaf41b
#
_cell.length_a   1.000
_cell.length_b   1.000
_cell.length_c   1.000
_cell.angle_alpha   90.00
_cell.angle_beta   90.00
_cell.angle_gamma   90.00
#
_symmetry.space_group_name_H-M   'P 1'
#
loop_
_entity.id
_entity.type
_entity.pdbx_description
1 polymer ?
#
loop_
_entity_poly.entity_id
_entity_poly.type
_entity_poly.pdbx_seq_one_letter_code
_entity_poly.pdbx_strand_id
1 'polypeptide(L)'
;MKVLLLFPPQWTPLSPHFAIPSLKGQLEHNGFSTKVFDLNIDFYNKILNKSFLIKSIDKSSKMFQGLLKDISKYHSPTKQFADYPFNIQNKMLKYTKIKEYLTKKKYELENIPDLIHEAVSILKDEKDFYNPDLLIRALNIIDAGLDIASLPYTPTSITFDNYANPLFKLTYDNIKYYCFDKDTNIFIEYYDEIVDNLLEEDVDYIGISINSSTQIVGGLTLSHLLKRETRGHLNIGGNCLGRVIDNLPKEKE
;
A
#
# COMPACT_ATOMS: atom_id res chain seq x y z
N MET A 1 4.18 30.97 -4.78
CA MET A 1 3.59 29.67 -5.14
C MET A 1 4.01 28.66 -4.09
N LYS A 2 3.02 27.98 -3.49
CA LYS A 2 3.23 26.91 -2.51
C LYS A 2 3.18 25.56 -3.22
N VAL A 3 4.20 24.76 -3.02
CA VAL A 3 4.36 23.44 -3.67
C VAL A 3 4.33 22.36 -2.60
N LEU A 4 3.57 21.31 -2.86
CA LEU A 4 3.52 20.09 -2.07
C LEU A 4 4.07 18.93 -2.89
N LEU A 5 5.12 18.27 -2.41
CA LEU A 5 5.70 17.10 -3.03
C LEU A 5 5.39 15.86 -2.18
N LEU A 6 4.83 14.83 -2.82
CA LEU A 6 4.38 13.61 -2.17
C LEU A 6 5.10 12.39 -2.74
N PHE A 7 5.58 11.51 -1.85
CA PHE A 7 6.16 10.23 -2.20
C PHE A 7 5.26 9.10 -1.70
N PRO A 8 4.43 8.50 -2.58
CA PRO A 8 3.45 7.49 -2.19
C PRO A 8 4.09 6.13 -1.91
N PRO A 9 3.46 5.23 -1.11
CA PRO A 9 3.80 3.82 -1.03
C PRO A 9 3.46 3.11 -2.37
N GLN A 10 3.99 1.95 -2.69
CA GLN A 10 4.96 1.18 -1.96
C GLN A 10 6.36 1.39 -2.56
N TRP A 11 7.30 1.67 -1.72
CA TRP A 11 8.74 1.68 -1.98
C TRP A 11 9.45 1.04 -0.79
N THR A 12 10.67 0.51 -0.97
CA THR A 12 11.39 -0.06 0.18
C THR A 12 11.67 1.01 1.23
N PRO A 13 11.25 0.81 2.49
CA PRO A 13 11.51 1.78 3.56
C PRO A 13 12.97 1.77 4.02
N LEU A 14 13.77 0.80 3.56
CA LEU A 14 15.19 0.65 3.92
C LEU A 14 16.14 1.49 3.05
N SER A 15 15.63 2.11 1.98
CA SER A 15 16.43 2.93 1.07
C SER A 15 15.85 4.34 0.94
N PRO A 16 16.63 5.38 1.26
CA PRO A 16 16.20 6.76 1.09
C PRO A 16 15.96 7.07 -0.39
N HIS A 17 14.92 7.85 -0.64
CA HIS A 17 14.56 8.27 -1.98
C HIS A 17 15.04 9.69 -2.26
N PHE A 18 15.98 9.87 -3.21
CA PHE A 18 16.64 11.16 -3.45
C PHE A 18 15.87 12.13 -4.34
N ALA A 19 14.90 11.68 -5.16
CA ALA A 19 14.24 12.56 -6.11
C ALA A 19 13.45 13.69 -5.42
N ILE A 20 12.71 13.38 -4.36
CA ILE A 20 11.92 14.37 -3.62
C ILE A 20 12.81 15.43 -2.93
N PRO A 21 13.84 15.07 -2.15
CA PRO A 21 14.78 16.06 -1.59
C PRO A 21 15.46 16.92 -2.65
N SER A 22 15.87 16.34 -3.78
CA SER A 22 16.50 17.08 -4.89
C SER A 22 15.53 18.08 -5.52
N LEU A 23 14.28 17.69 -5.78
CA LEU A 23 13.24 18.57 -6.28
C LEU A 23 12.94 19.70 -5.29
N LYS A 24 12.84 19.39 -4.00
CA LYS A 24 12.66 20.40 -2.95
C LYS A 24 13.77 21.44 -3.00
N GLY A 25 15.04 20.99 -2.96
CA GLY A 25 16.19 21.91 -3.01
C GLY A 25 16.16 22.81 -4.23
N GLN A 26 15.84 22.28 -5.42
CA GLN A 26 15.75 23.05 -6.66
C GLN A 26 14.59 24.06 -6.64
N LEU A 27 13.45 23.69 -6.12
CA LEU A 27 12.29 24.58 -6.01
C LEU A 27 12.54 25.70 -5.02
N GLU A 28 13.09 25.42 -3.84
CA GLU A 28 13.42 26.43 -2.82
C GLU A 28 14.52 27.37 -3.32
N HIS A 29 15.51 26.88 -4.05
CA HIS A 29 16.53 27.72 -4.70
C HIS A 29 15.91 28.72 -5.69
N ASN A 30 14.80 28.35 -6.34
CA ASN A 30 14.05 29.21 -7.25
C ASN A 30 12.92 30.02 -6.56
N GLY A 31 12.91 30.10 -5.22
CA GLY A 31 12.00 30.94 -4.46
C GLY A 31 10.59 30.38 -4.25
N PHE A 32 10.37 29.08 -4.47
CA PHE A 32 9.11 28.43 -4.18
C PHE A 32 9.08 27.89 -2.75
N SER A 33 7.98 28.12 -2.02
CA SER A 33 7.74 27.49 -0.71
C SER A 33 7.35 26.03 -0.92
N THR A 34 8.19 25.09 -0.47
CA THR A 34 8.02 23.67 -0.79
C THR A 34 7.90 22.82 0.48
N LYS A 35 6.77 22.13 0.63
CA LYS A 35 6.59 21.05 1.62
C LYS A 35 6.77 19.69 0.98
N VAL A 36 7.25 18.73 1.76
CA VAL A 36 7.48 17.35 1.34
C VAL A 36 6.89 16.41 2.36
N PHE A 37 6.17 15.38 1.89
CA PHE A 37 5.74 14.26 2.73
C PHE A 37 6.20 12.94 2.12
N ASP A 38 6.94 12.17 2.90
CA ASP A 38 7.24 10.78 2.62
C ASP A 38 6.10 9.91 3.15
N LEU A 39 5.07 9.76 2.31
CA LEU A 39 3.89 8.95 2.65
C LEU A 39 4.21 7.46 2.65
N ASN A 40 5.35 7.05 2.08
CA ASN A 40 5.77 5.66 2.12
C ASN A 40 6.24 5.26 3.52
N ILE A 41 7.10 6.06 4.15
CA ILE A 41 7.54 5.79 5.53
C ILE A 41 6.36 5.94 6.51
N ASP A 42 5.51 6.95 6.31
CA ASP A 42 4.32 7.14 7.15
C ASP A 42 3.36 5.94 7.06
N PHE A 43 3.12 5.42 5.85
CA PHE A 43 2.33 4.22 5.63
C PHE A 43 2.88 3.01 6.40
N TYR A 44 4.18 2.73 6.30
CA TYR A 44 4.78 1.61 7.05
C TYR A 44 4.68 1.80 8.57
N ASN A 45 4.91 3.01 9.08
CA ASN A 45 4.72 3.31 10.50
C ASN A 45 3.26 3.10 10.94
N LYS A 46 2.29 3.38 10.07
CA LYS A 46 0.87 3.17 10.31
C LYS A 46 0.50 1.70 10.38
N ILE A 47 0.92 0.90 9.40
CA ILE A 47 0.50 -0.50 9.31
C ILE A 47 1.30 -1.43 10.23
N LEU A 48 2.54 -1.08 10.59
CA LEU A 48 3.41 -1.82 11.49
C LEU A 48 3.25 -1.37 12.94
N ASN A 49 1.99 -1.30 13.41
CA ASN A 49 1.71 -1.08 14.83
C ASN A 49 0.66 -2.06 15.35
N LYS A 50 0.69 -2.29 16.68
CA LYS A 50 -0.18 -3.27 17.34
C LYS A 50 -1.66 -3.06 17.04
N SER A 51 -2.13 -1.82 17.08
CA SER A 51 -3.56 -1.50 16.91
C SER A 51 -4.03 -1.80 15.49
N PHE A 52 -3.22 -1.49 14.47
CA PHE A 52 -3.54 -1.79 13.07
C PHE A 52 -3.55 -3.31 12.82
N LEU A 53 -2.57 -4.04 13.36
CA LEU A 53 -2.51 -5.50 13.22
C LEU A 53 -3.73 -6.18 13.86
N ILE A 54 -4.13 -5.79 15.07
CA ILE A 54 -5.33 -6.31 15.74
C ILE A 54 -6.58 -5.99 14.90
N LYS A 55 -6.72 -4.76 14.41
CA LYS A 55 -7.83 -4.37 13.52
C LYS A 55 -7.88 -5.22 12.25
N SER A 56 -6.72 -5.53 11.66
CA SER A 56 -6.61 -6.38 10.47
C SER A 56 -7.03 -7.84 10.74
N ILE A 57 -6.64 -8.39 11.90
CA ILE A 57 -7.04 -9.71 12.36
C ILE A 57 -8.57 -9.79 12.54
N ASP A 58 -9.14 -8.82 13.26
CA ASP A 58 -10.58 -8.75 13.51
C ASP A 58 -11.39 -8.61 12.22
N LYS A 59 -10.94 -7.73 11.32
CA LYS A 59 -11.54 -7.52 9.99
C LYS A 59 -11.53 -8.81 9.18
N SER A 60 -10.40 -9.52 9.15
CA SER A 60 -10.26 -10.80 8.44
C SER A 60 -11.16 -11.89 9.03
N SER A 61 -11.21 -12.00 10.35
CA SER A 61 -12.05 -12.99 11.05
C SER A 61 -13.55 -12.76 10.77
N LYS A 62 -14.00 -11.51 10.79
CA LYS A 62 -15.39 -11.15 10.46
C LYS A 62 -15.74 -11.44 9.00
N MET A 63 -14.81 -11.23 8.08
CA MET A 63 -15.03 -11.48 6.65
C MET A 63 -15.10 -12.97 6.31
N PHE A 64 -14.44 -13.84 7.07
CA PHE A 64 -14.23 -15.25 6.75
C PHE A 64 -15.53 -16.01 6.46
N GLN A 65 -16.54 -15.87 7.32
CA GLN A 65 -17.84 -16.56 7.16
C GLN A 65 -18.60 -16.06 5.92
N GLY A 66 -18.56 -14.75 5.67
CA GLY A 66 -19.19 -14.15 4.49
C GLY A 66 -18.55 -14.63 3.19
N LEU A 67 -17.22 -14.72 3.15
CA LEU A 67 -16.47 -15.20 1.98
C LEU A 67 -16.86 -16.63 1.59
N LEU A 68 -16.97 -17.53 2.57
CA LEU A 68 -17.39 -18.91 2.31
C LEU A 68 -18.78 -18.97 1.68
N LYS A 69 -19.74 -18.21 2.23
CA LYS A 69 -21.10 -18.13 1.70
C LYS A 69 -21.14 -17.59 0.28
N ASP A 70 -20.33 -16.57 -0.02
CA ASP A 70 -20.27 -15.98 -1.35
C ASP A 70 -19.67 -16.94 -2.38
N ILE A 71 -18.55 -17.58 -2.04
CA ILE A 71 -17.86 -18.53 -2.93
C ILE A 71 -18.75 -19.74 -3.23
N SER A 72 -19.46 -20.27 -2.24
CA SER A 72 -20.31 -21.47 -2.39
C SER A 72 -21.42 -21.29 -3.43
N LYS A 73 -21.91 -20.06 -3.66
CA LYS A 73 -22.89 -19.76 -4.70
C LYS A 73 -22.38 -19.99 -6.13
N TYR A 74 -21.06 -19.93 -6.31
CA TYR A 74 -20.40 -20.07 -7.62
C TYR A 74 -19.74 -21.44 -7.79
N HIS A 75 -19.78 -22.30 -6.74
CA HIS A 75 -19.10 -23.58 -6.79
C HIS A 75 -19.66 -24.45 -7.92
N SER A 76 -18.76 -24.94 -8.77
CA SER A 76 -19.06 -25.90 -9.84
C SER A 76 -17.91 -26.91 -9.91
N PRO A 77 -18.19 -28.23 -9.82
CA PRO A 77 -17.14 -29.25 -9.87
C PRO A 77 -16.36 -29.27 -11.18
N THR A 78 -16.89 -28.69 -12.26
CA THR A 78 -16.29 -28.72 -13.59
C THR A 78 -15.47 -27.48 -13.92
N LYS A 79 -15.56 -26.41 -13.10
CA LYS A 79 -14.83 -25.16 -13.34
C LYS A 79 -13.47 -25.16 -12.69
N GLN A 80 -12.47 -24.70 -13.46
CA GLN A 80 -11.14 -24.37 -12.92
C GLN A 80 -11.13 -22.95 -12.33
N PHE A 81 -10.10 -22.61 -11.55
CA PHE A 81 -9.96 -21.29 -10.93
C PHE A 81 -10.04 -20.13 -11.94
N ALA A 82 -9.42 -20.28 -13.11
CA ALA A 82 -9.41 -19.30 -14.18
C ALA A 82 -10.78 -19.05 -14.84
N ASP A 83 -11.73 -19.98 -14.70
CA ASP A 83 -13.07 -19.88 -15.30
C ASP A 83 -14.03 -19.01 -14.47
N TYR A 84 -13.63 -18.64 -13.25
CA TYR A 84 -14.46 -17.79 -12.40
C TYR A 84 -14.28 -16.31 -12.72
N PRO A 85 -15.32 -15.49 -12.53
CA PRO A 85 -15.19 -14.04 -12.61
C PRO A 85 -14.08 -13.51 -11.69
N PHE A 86 -13.41 -12.46 -12.11
CA PHE A 86 -12.23 -11.89 -11.44
C PHE A 86 -12.47 -11.57 -9.94
N ASN A 87 -13.63 -10.98 -9.61
CA ASN A 87 -14.01 -10.71 -8.23
C ASN A 87 -14.21 -11.99 -7.38
N ILE A 88 -14.60 -13.10 -8.00
CA ILE A 88 -14.72 -14.40 -7.31
C ILE A 88 -13.34 -15.02 -7.09
N GLN A 89 -12.44 -14.92 -8.06
CA GLN A 89 -11.05 -15.34 -7.91
C GLN A 89 -10.39 -14.61 -6.72
N ASN A 90 -10.57 -13.30 -6.59
CA ASN A 90 -10.10 -12.51 -5.45
C ASN A 90 -10.67 -13.05 -4.12
N LYS A 91 -11.97 -13.33 -4.06
CA LYS A 91 -12.60 -13.90 -2.85
C LYS A 91 -12.08 -15.29 -2.50
N MET A 92 -11.83 -16.13 -3.49
CA MET A 92 -11.27 -17.49 -3.28
C MET A 92 -9.85 -17.43 -2.69
N LEU A 93 -8.99 -16.56 -3.23
CA LEU A 93 -7.64 -16.35 -2.71
C LEU A 93 -7.68 -15.78 -1.28
N LYS A 94 -8.55 -14.79 -1.03
CA LYS A 94 -8.76 -14.20 0.28
C LYS A 94 -9.21 -15.25 1.30
N TYR A 95 -10.22 -16.04 0.97
CA TYR A 95 -10.70 -17.12 1.83
C TYR A 95 -9.58 -18.11 2.18
N THR A 96 -8.80 -18.54 1.17
CA THR A 96 -7.73 -19.52 1.36
C THR A 96 -6.65 -18.97 2.29
N LYS A 97 -6.21 -17.73 2.11
CA LYS A 97 -5.18 -17.09 2.94
C LYS A 97 -5.67 -16.88 4.37
N ILE A 98 -6.89 -16.35 4.56
CA ILE A 98 -7.46 -16.15 5.89
C ILE A 98 -7.63 -17.50 6.62
N LYS A 99 -8.14 -18.53 5.93
CA LYS A 99 -8.25 -19.89 6.50
C LYS A 99 -6.90 -20.42 6.98
N GLU A 100 -5.85 -20.24 6.15
CA GLU A 100 -4.49 -20.65 6.52
C GLU A 100 -4.04 -20.00 7.84
N TYR A 101 -4.23 -18.68 7.96
CA TYR A 101 -3.86 -17.95 9.17
C TYR A 101 -4.66 -18.42 10.40
N LEU A 102 -5.98 -18.52 10.27
CA LEU A 102 -6.85 -18.96 11.38
C LEU A 102 -6.60 -20.40 11.82
N THR A 103 -6.03 -21.26 10.97
CA THR A 103 -5.84 -22.69 11.28
C THR A 103 -4.39 -23.10 11.52
N LYS A 104 -3.46 -22.55 10.76
CA LYS A 104 -2.04 -23.00 10.79
C LYS A 104 -1.09 -21.96 11.37
N LYS A 105 -1.44 -20.67 11.27
CA LYS A 105 -0.59 -19.54 11.70
C LYS A 105 -1.22 -18.77 12.87
N LYS A 106 -1.93 -19.49 13.74
CA LYS A 106 -2.59 -18.87 14.90
C LYS A 106 -1.60 -18.23 15.86
N TYR A 107 -0.42 -18.82 15.99
CA TYR A 107 0.65 -18.27 16.83
C TYR A 107 1.08 -16.88 16.36
N GLU A 108 1.23 -16.67 15.03
CA GLU A 108 1.56 -15.37 14.47
C GLU A 108 0.47 -14.33 14.78
N LEU A 109 -0.81 -14.69 14.62
CA LEU A 109 -1.92 -13.78 14.93
C LEU A 109 -1.95 -13.35 16.41
N GLU A 110 -1.58 -14.26 17.32
CA GLU A 110 -1.61 -14.02 18.76
C GLU A 110 -0.40 -13.23 19.26
N ASN A 111 0.78 -13.39 18.65
CA ASN A 111 2.04 -12.87 19.21
C ASN A 111 2.66 -11.70 18.41
N ILE A 112 2.54 -11.70 17.08
CA ILE A 112 3.18 -10.66 16.26
C ILE A 112 2.71 -9.23 16.62
N PRO A 113 1.42 -8.96 16.90
CA PRO A 113 1.01 -7.63 17.32
C PRO A 113 1.74 -7.08 18.55
N ASP A 114 2.14 -7.93 19.49
CA ASP A 114 2.87 -7.52 20.68
C ASP A 114 4.38 -7.30 20.43
N LEU A 115 4.93 -8.01 19.46
CA LEU A 115 6.35 -7.96 19.12
C LEU A 115 6.71 -6.87 18.10
N ILE A 116 5.72 -6.35 17.35
CA ILE A 116 5.99 -5.49 16.20
C ILE A 116 6.68 -4.18 16.57
N HIS A 117 6.34 -3.58 17.70
CA HIS A 117 6.96 -2.33 18.15
C HIS A 117 8.45 -2.50 18.44
N GLU A 118 8.82 -3.57 19.15
CA GLU A 118 10.24 -3.91 19.42
C GLU A 118 10.98 -4.13 18.10
N ALA A 119 10.42 -4.92 17.19
CA ALA A 119 11.03 -5.20 15.90
C ALA A 119 11.29 -3.94 15.05
N VAL A 120 10.33 -3.01 14.99
CA VAL A 120 10.51 -1.72 14.30
C VAL A 120 11.56 -0.86 15.01
N SER A 121 11.64 -0.91 16.35
CA SER A 121 12.65 -0.16 17.11
C SER A 121 14.07 -0.63 16.83
N ILE A 122 14.29 -1.95 16.67
CA ILE A 122 15.60 -2.52 16.30
C ILE A 122 16.09 -1.95 14.96
N LEU A 123 15.21 -1.73 13.97
CA LEU A 123 15.61 -1.12 12.70
C LEU A 123 16.00 0.36 12.82
N LYS A 124 15.61 1.04 13.90
CA LYS A 124 15.84 2.47 14.14
C LYS A 124 16.98 2.73 15.13
N ASP A 125 17.43 1.72 15.87
CA ASP A 125 18.53 1.84 16.80
C ASP A 125 19.86 1.42 16.12
N GLU A 126 20.87 2.29 16.16
CA GLU A 126 22.14 2.06 15.48
C GLU A 126 22.88 0.80 15.99
N LYS A 127 22.82 0.50 17.29
CA LYS A 127 23.53 -0.66 17.86
C LYS A 127 22.80 -1.96 17.53
N ASP A 128 21.48 -1.95 17.68
CA ASP A 128 20.66 -3.14 17.46
C ASP A 128 20.58 -3.49 15.98
N PHE A 129 20.54 -2.49 15.09
CA PHE A 129 20.55 -2.67 13.63
C PHE A 129 21.80 -3.42 13.14
N TYR A 130 22.98 -3.15 13.70
CA TYR A 130 24.22 -3.83 13.33
C TYR A 130 24.45 -5.15 14.09
N ASN A 131 23.51 -5.58 14.93
CA ASN A 131 23.51 -6.92 15.52
C ASN A 131 22.76 -7.90 14.59
N PRO A 132 23.46 -8.85 13.92
CA PRO A 132 22.83 -9.71 12.92
C PRO A 132 21.67 -10.55 13.45
N ASP A 133 21.77 -11.05 14.68
CA ASP A 133 20.74 -11.90 15.27
C ASP A 133 19.47 -11.11 15.58
N LEU A 134 19.61 -9.89 16.11
CA LEU A 134 18.49 -8.99 16.37
C LEU A 134 17.85 -8.53 15.06
N LEU A 135 18.66 -8.16 14.08
CA LEU A 135 18.18 -7.72 12.78
C LEU A 135 17.37 -8.81 12.07
N ILE A 136 17.89 -10.04 11.99
CA ILE A 136 17.19 -11.16 11.36
C ILE A 136 15.86 -11.44 12.07
N ARG A 137 15.88 -11.45 13.41
CA ARG A 137 14.66 -11.63 14.21
C ARG A 137 13.64 -10.52 13.93
N ALA A 138 14.08 -9.26 13.93
CA ALA A 138 13.23 -8.11 13.67
C ALA A 138 12.60 -8.17 12.28
N LEU A 139 13.38 -8.48 11.24
CA LEU A 139 12.89 -8.63 9.86
C LEU A 139 11.83 -9.73 9.74
N ASN A 140 12.04 -10.89 10.38
CA ASN A 140 11.05 -11.97 10.38
C ASN A 140 9.71 -11.56 11.07
N ILE A 141 9.78 -10.81 12.17
CA ILE A 141 8.59 -10.30 12.87
C ILE A 141 7.88 -9.28 11.99
N ILE A 142 8.62 -8.40 11.32
CA ILE A 142 8.07 -7.36 10.45
C ILE A 142 7.41 -7.99 9.22
N ASP A 143 8.04 -8.98 8.59
CA ASP A 143 7.43 -9.71 7.45
C ASP A 143 6.11 -10.37 7.85
N ALA A 144 6.06 -11.03 9.02
CA ALA A 144 4.82 -11.58 9.55
C ALA A 144 3.78 -10.48 9.85
N GLY A 145 4.23 -9.33 10.36
CA GLY A 145 3.38 -8.15 10.59
C GLY A 145 2.79 -7.59 9.29
N LEU A 146 3.59 -7.47 8.23
CA LEU A 146 3.14 -7.02 6.91
C LEU A 146 2.13 -8.00 6.28
N ASP A 147 2.36 -9.29 6.45
CA ASP A 147 1.41 -10.34 6.02
C ASP A 147 0.05 -10.19 6.77
N ILE A 148 0.08 -9.98 8.09
CA ILE A 148 -1.12 -9.75 8.90
C ILE A 148 -1.83 -8.45 8.50
N ALA A 149 -1.09 -7.36 8.32
CA ALA A 149 -1.63 -6.08 7.86
C ALA A 149 -2.34 -6.20 6.51
N SER A 150 -1.78 -7.02 5.60
CA SER A 150 -2.32 -7.26 4.26
C SER A 150 -3.48 -8.27 4.23
N LEU A 151 -3.68 -9.04 5.29
CA LEU A 151 -4.62 -10.17 5.31
C LEU A 151 -6.06 -9.80 4.90
N PRO A 152 -6.67 -8.67 5.36
CA PRO A 152 -7.99 -8.24 4.92
C PRO A 152 -8.06 -7.85 3.43
N TYR A 153 -6.92 -7.51 2.84
CA TYR A 153 -6.82 -7.01 1.46
C TYR A 153 -6.33 -8.06 0.46
N THR A 154 -6.13 -9.31 0.92
CA THR A 154 -5.75 -10.42 0.04
C THR A 154 -6.66 -10.48 -1.22
N PRO A 155 -6.11 -10.72 -2.44
CA PRO A 155 -4.80 -11.28 -2.72
C PRO A 155 -3.65 -10.25 -2.76
N THR A 156 -3.90 -8.99 -2.47
CA THR A 156 -2.83 -8.00 -2.31
C THR A 156 -2.00 -8.31 -1.06
N SER A 157 -0.68 -8.24 -1.19
CA SER A 157 0.28 -8.31 -0.10
C SER A 157 1.31 -7.20 -0.21
N ILE A 158 1.74 -6.69 0.94
CA ILE A 158 2.81 -5.70 1.07
C ILE A 158 3.99 -6.37 1.74
N THR A 159 5.18 -6.22 1.15
CA THR A 159 6.46 -6.53 1.76
C THR A 159 7.33 -5.28 1.79
N PHE A 160 8.54 -5.35 2.35
CA PHE A 160 9.47 -4.21 2.25
C PHE A 160 9.85 -3.86 0.81
N ASP A 161 9.86 -4.84 -0.08
CA ASP A 161 10.35 -4.65 -1.45
C ASP A 161 9.25 -4.60 -2.49
N ASN A 162 8.02 -4.99 -2.14
CA ASN A 162 7.00 -5.20 -3.16
C ASN A 162 5.57 -4.92 -2.69
N TYR A 163 4.78 -4.42 -3.63
CA TYR A 163 3.33 -4.53 -3.68
C TYR A 163 3.00 -5.67 -4.65
N ALA A 164 2.53 -6.78 -4.12
CA ALA A 164 2.27 -7.98 -4.92
C ALA A 164 0.78 -8.32 -4.93
N ASN A 165 0.28 -8.64 -6.13
CA ASN A 165 -1.04 -9.23 -6.31
C ASN A 165 -0.99 -10.15 -7.53
N PRO A 166 -1.25 -11.46 -7.38
CA PRO A 166 -1.09 -12.44 -8.47
C PRO A 166 -2.06 -12.23 -9.63
N LEU A 167 -3.11 -11.45 -9.44
CA LEU A 167 -4.10 -11.13 -10.47
C LEU A 167 -3.88 -9.74 -11.07
N PHE A 168 -2.94 -8.95 -10.54
CA PHE A 168 -2.65 -7.60 -11.03
C PHE A 168 -1.91 -7.64 -12.37
N LYS A 169 -2.38 -6.84 -13.33
CA LYS A 169 -1.76 -6.65 -14.63
C LYS A 169 -1.61 -5.15 -14.90
N LEU A 170 -0.55 -4.76 -15.59
CA LEU A 170 -0.31 -3.38 -16.03
C LEU A 170 -1.15 -3.05 -17.28
N THR A 171 -2.47 -3.13 -17.14
CA THR A 171 -3.44 -2.69 -18.15
C THR A 171 -4.35 -1.63 -17.54
N TYR A 172 -4.89 -0.74 -18.34
CA TYR A 172 -5.76 0.36 -17.89
C TYR A 172 -6.89 -0.12 -16.97
N ASP A 173 -7.71 -1.07 -17.46
CA ASP A 173 -8.85 -1.58 -16.69
C ASP A 173 -8.44 -2.22 -15.37
N ASN A 174 -7.32 -2.94 -15.36
CA ASN A 174 -6.83 -3.62 -14.18
C ASN A 174 -6.26 -2.62 -13.15
N ILE A 175 -5.49 -1.63 -13.60
CA ILE A 175 -5.01 -0.53 -12.75
C ILE A 175 -6.21 0.22 -12.16
N LYS A 176 -7.18 0.62 -12.99
CA LYS A 176 -8.40 1.31 -12.56
C LYS A 176 -9.15 0.49 -11.51
N TYR A 177 -9.34 -0.82 -11.75
CA TYR A 177 -9.98 -1.70 -10.77
C TYR A 177 -9.28 -1.64 -9.41
N TYR A 178 -7.97 -1.89 -9.37
CA TYR A 178 -7.24 -1.93 -8.11
C TYR A 178 -7.09 -0.57 -7.41
N CYS A 179 -7.13 0.54 -8.13
CA CYS A 179 -7.14 1.86 -7.52
C CYS A 179 -8.43 2.15 -6.73
N PHE A 180 -9.56 1.55 -7.12
CA PHE A 180 -10.88 1.85 -6.52
C PHE A 180 -11.47 0.71 -5.68
N ASP A 181 -10.90 -0.49 -5.76
CA ASP A 181 -11.43 -1.65 -5.03
C ASP A 181 -10.99 -1.66 -3.56
N LYS A 182 -11.91 -1.25 -2.67
CA LYS A 182 -11.69 -1.20 -1.21
C LYS A 182 -11.37 -2.57 -0.59
N ASP A 183 -11.73 -3.65 -1.29
CA ASP A 183 -11.50 -5.01 -0.77
C ASP A 183 -10.06 -5.50 -0.99
N THR A 184 -9.33 -4.91 -1.91
CA THR A 184 -7.95 -5.31 -2.24
C THR A 184 -6.93 -4.17 -2.16
N ASN A 185 -7.37 -2.91 -2.07
CA ASN A 185 -6.48 -1.76 -1.98
C ASN A 185 -6.31 -1.29 -0.53
N ILE A 186 -5.18 -1.66 0.08
CA ILE A 186 -4.83 -1.27 1.45
C ILE A 186 -4.58 0.25 1.59
N PHE A 187 -4.26 0.96 0.50
CA PHE A 187 -3.92 2.38 0.56
C PHE A 187 -5.14 3.29 0.72
N ILE A 188 -6.34 2.84 0.33
CA ILE A 188 -7.56 3.69 0.42
C ILE A 188 -7.82 4.09 1.87
N GLU A 189 -7.85 3.12 2.80
CA GLU A 189 -8.11 3.37 4.22
C GLU A 189 -7.04 4.28 4.84
N TYR A 190 -5.80 4.13 4.42
CA TYR A 190 -4.69 4.99 4.86
C TYR A 190 -4.86 6.43 4.36
N TYR A 191 -5.18 6.61 3.07
CA TYR A 191 -5.32 7.95 2.49
C TYR A 191 -6.58 8.67 2.96
N ASP A 192 -7.69 7.97 3.17
CA ASP A 192 -8.92 8.56 3.72
C ASP A 192 -8.66 9.22 5.09
N GLU A 193 -7.65 8.77 5.86
CA GLU A 193 -7.31 9.36 7.15
C GLU A 193 -6.38 10.59 7.05
N ILE A 194 -5.59 10.72 5.97
CA ILE A 194 -4.53 11.74 5.91
C ILE A 194 -4.78 12.84 4.86
N VAL A 195 -5.68 12.64 3.89
CA VAL A 195 -5.88 13.57 2.77
C VAL A 195 -6.24 14.98 3.25
N ASP A 196 -7.12 15.10 4.23
CA ASP A 196 -7.51 16.40 4.79
C ASP A 196 -6.31 17.14 5.37
N ASN A 197 -5.45 16.44 6.12
CA ASN A 197 -4.25 17.04 6.73
C ASN A 197 -3.20 17.45 5.67
N LEU A 198 -3.13 16.75 4.54
CA LEU A 198 -2.25 17.13 3.43
C LEU A 198 -2.69 18.44 2.76
N LEU A 199 -3.98 18.77 2.83
CA LEU A 199 -4.60 19.92 2.19
C LEU A 199 -4.97 21.05 3.16
N GLU A 200 -4.53 21.00 4.45
CA GLU A 200 -4.78 22.06 5.45
C GLU A 200 -4.31 23.45 5.00
N GLU A 201 -3.31 23.54 4.12
CA GLU A 201 -2.85 24.78 3.52
C GLU A 201 -3.27 24.85 2.05
N ASP A 202 -3.70 26.03 1.60
CA ASP A 202 -3.89 26.30 0.18
C ASP A 202 -2.59 26.07 -0.57
N VAL A 203 -2.50 24.97 -1.32
CA VAL A 203 -1.37 24.63 -2.18
C VAL A 203 -1.71 24.94 -3.63
N ASP A 204 -0.79 25.64 -4.31
CA ASP A 204 -0.95 25.98 -5.72
C ASP A 204 -0.62 24.79 -6.63
N TYR A 205 0.33 23.94 -6.20
CA TYR A 205 0.85 22.84 -6.99
C TYR A 205 1.15 21.62 -6.14
N ILE A 206 0.67 20.44 -6.57
CA ILE A 206 0.93 19.16 -5.93
C ILE A 206 1.67 18.26 -6.92
N GLY A 207 2.86 17.79 -6.53
CA GLY A 207 3.67 16.84 -7.29
C GLY A 207 3.68 15.47 -6.61
N ILE A 208 3.29 14.41 -7.33
CA ILE A 208 3.36 13.03 -6.85
C ILE A 208 4.43 12.29 -7.64
N SER A 209 5.39 11.69 -6.94
CA SER A 209 6.53 10.98 -7.55
C SER A 209 6.33 9.48 -7.53
N ILE A 210 6.06 8.87 -8.70
CA ILE A 210 5.89 7.42 -8.90
C ILE A 210 7.10 6.87 -9.66
N ASN A 211 8.02 6.23 -8.96
CA ASN A 211 9.30 5.77 -9.52
C ASN A 211 9.36 4.27 -9.79
N SER A 212 8.48 3.50 -9.16
CA SER A 212 8.38 2.04 -9.30
C SER A 212 6.98 1.62 -9.72
N SER A 213 6.88 0.48 -10.41
CA SER A 213 5.60 -0.18 -10.70
C SER A 213 4.82 -0.55 -9.44
N THR A 214 5.51 -0.78 -8.33
CA THR A 214 4.91 -1.07 -7.02
C THR A 214 4.17 0.12 -6.43
N GLN A 215 4.50 1.36 -6.85
CA GLN A 215 3.84 2.60 -6.43
C GLN A 215 2.62 2.98 -7.29
N ILE A 216 2.38 2.31 -8.41
CA ILE A 216 1.32 2.70 -9.35
C ILE A 216 -0.04 2.75 -8.67
N VAL A 217 -0.43 1.68 -7.97
CA VAL A 217 -1.74 1.63 -7.30
C VAL A 217 -1.82 2.68 -6.19
N GLY A 218 -0.80 2.76 -5.32
CA GLY A 218 -0.75 3.75 -4.24
C GLY A 218 -0.78 5.20 -4.76
N GLY A 219 0.08 5.51 -5.71
CA GLY A 219 0.19 6.85 -6.28
C GLY A 219 -1.05 7.31 -7.05
N LEU A 220 -1.65 6.44 -7.86
CA LEU A 220 -2.87 6.78 -8.61
C LEU A 220 -4.10 6.88 -7.70
N THR A 221 -4.21 6.02 -6.67
CA THR A 221 -5.25 6.15 -5.63
C THR A 221 -5.15 7.51 -4.93
N LEU A 222 -3.96 7.89 -4.50
CA LEU A 222 -3.72 9.21 -3.88
C LEU A 222 -4.10 10.36 -4.82
N SER A 223 -3.65 10.28 -6.08
CA SER A 223 -3.95 11.30 -7.11
C SER A 223 -5.44 11.52 -7.29
N HIS A 224 -6.20 10.42 -7.34
CA HIS A 224 -7.66 10.49 -7.49
C HIS A 224 -8.33 11.16 -6.30
N LEU A 225 -7.93 10.82 -5.08
CA LEU A 225 -8.49 11.41 -3.87
C LEU A 225 -8.16 12.90 -3.79
N LEU A 226 -6.88 13.28 -3.98
CA LEU A 226 -6.47 14.68 -3.97
C LEU A 226 -7.15 15.52 -5.06
N LYS A 227 -7.34 14.96 -6.26
CA LYS A 227 -8.00 15.68 -7.36
C LYS A 227 -9.42 16.12 -7.04
N ARG A 228 -10.12 15.39 -6.18
CA ARG A 228 -11.48 15.71 -5.77
C ARG A 228 -11.54 16.85 -4.75
N GLU A 229 -10.50 16.96 -3.91
CA GLU A 229 -10.48 17.86 -2.75
C GLU A 229 -9.66 19.14 -3.02
N THR A 230 -8.70 19.12 -3.96
CA THR A 230 -7.84 20.27 -4.22
C THR A 230 -8.28 21.11 -5.42
N ARG A 231 -8.06 22.42 -5.33
CA ARG A 231 -8.12 23.36 -6.47
C ARG A 231 -6.75 23.57 -7.12
N GLY A 232 -5.66 23.13 -6.45
CA GLY A 232 -4.30 23.23 -6.92
C GLY A 232 -4.05 22.38 -8.18
N HIS A 233 -3.00 22.71 -8.90
CA HIS A 233 -2.55 21.92 -10.05
C HIS A 233 -1.93 20.61 -9.55
N LEU A 234 -2.47 19.47 -10.01
CA LEU A 234 -1.96 18.15 -9.68
C LEU A 234 -1.13 17.59 -10.83
N ASN A 235 0.12 17.26 -10.55
CA ASN A 235 1.03 16.62 -11.50
C ASN A 235 1.55 15.28 -10.94
N ILE A 236 1.58 14.28 -11.80
CA ILE A 236 2.14 12.97 -11.48
C ILE A 236 3.37 12.79 -12.35
N GLY A 237 4.50 12.51 -11.71
CA GLY A 237 5.78 12.30 -12.38
C GLY A 237 6.51 11.08 -11.84
N GLY A 238 7.75 10.90 -12.30
CA GLY A 238 8.64 9.83 -11.87
C GLY A 238 9.00 8.85 -12.98
N ASN A 239 10.06 8.09 -12.75
CA ASN A 239 10.67 7.23 -13.78
C ASN A 239 9.74 6.13 -14.30
N CYS A 240 8.85 5.60 -13.44
CA CYS A 240 7.94 4.52 -13.84
C CYS A 240 6.89 5.01 -14.83
N LEU A 241 6.28 6.18 -14.59
CA LEU A 241 5.22 6.70 -15.43
C LEU A 241 5.71 7.07 -16.83
N GLY A 242 6.93 7.62 -16.95
CA GLY A 242 7.53 7.90 -18.25
C GLY A 242 7.65 6.68 -19.16
N ARG A 243 7.70 5.49 -18.58
CA ARG A 243 7.79 4.23 -19.35
C ARG A 243 6.43 3.63 -19.75
N VAL A 244 5.38 3.96 -19.03
CA VAL A 244 4.05 3.34 -19.24
C VAL A 244 3.05 4.30 -19.87
N ILE A 245 3.29 5.62 -19.80
CA ILE A 245 2.34 6.64 -20.27
C ILE A 245 2.03 6.52 -21.77
N ASP A 246 3.03 6.11 -22.55
CA ASP A 246 2.88 5.93 -24.01
C ASP A 246 1.98 4.72 -24.36
N ASN A 247 1.84 3.78 -23.41
CA ASN A 247 1.06 2.57 -23.56
C ASN A 247 -0.33 2.67 -22.90
N LEU A 248 -0.61 3.77 -22.17
CA LEU A 248 -1.95 4.00 -21.63
C LEU A 248 -2.89 4.39 -22.76
N PRO A 249 -4.13 3.90 -22.77
CA PRO A 249 -5.14 4.36 -23.72
C PRO A 249 -5.25 5.88 -23.65
N LYS A 250 -5.29 6.54 -24.81
CA LYS A 250 -5.52 7.99 -24.91
C LYS A 250 -7.01 8.31 -24.70
N GLU A 251 -7.61 7.75 -23.69
CA GLU A 251 -8.98 8.04 -23.32
C GLU A 251 -9.04 9.40 -22.61
N LYS A 252 -9.96 10.23 -23.09
CA LYS A 252 -10.16 11.60 -22.61
C LYS A 252 -11.04 11.63 -21.37
N GLU A 253 -10.66 10.92 -20.30
CA GLU A 253 -11.34 11.06 -19.01
C GLU A 253 -10.36 11.23 -17.86
#